data_8e7cfcfef9fb7a708c5d60d6e9f2ed1e
#
_entry.id   8e7cfcfef9fb7a708c5d60d6e9f2ed1e
#
_cell.length_a   1.000
_cell.length_b   1.000
_cell.length_c   1.000
_cell.angle_alpha   90.00
_cell.angle_beta   90.00
_cell.angle_gamma   90.00
#
_symmetry.space_group_name_H-M   'P 1'
#
loop_
_entity.id
_entity.type
_entity.pdbx_description
1 polymer ?
#
loop_
_entity_poly.entity_id
_entity_poly.type
_entity_poly.pdbx_seq_one_letter_code
_entity_poly.pdbx_strand_id
1 'polypeptide(L)'
;ISEAVSLYSEIFADVQVESTTPTGPDSLQSATIVINGQRLILFDGGPYYSFTPAISLFITCSDQDEVDYYWDALTRDGGEPGQCGWLTDPFGLSWQVIPDALGRLMSDPARGGAVRDAMLAMSKIDVAALQAAFDGA
;
A
#
# COMPACT_ATOMS: atom_id res chain seq x y z
N ILE A 1 13.71 9.13 -7.83
CA ILE A 1 12.91 10.00 -6.92
C ILE A 1 11.79 10.70 -7.70
N SER A 2 12.08 11.34 -8.83
CA SER A 2 11.08 12.05 -9.62
C SER A 2 9.91 11.16 -10.03
N GLU A 3 10.19 9.92 -10.46
CA GLU A 3 9.17 8.92 -10.81
C GLU A 3 8.31 8.54 -9.60
N ALA A 4 8.91 8.40 -8.42
CA ALA A 4 8.17 8.08 -7.20
C ALA A 4 7.26 9.24 -6.79
N VAL A 5 7.75 10.48 -6.83
CA VAL A 5 6.93 11.67 -6.55
C VAL A 5 5.75 11.75 -7.51
N SER A 6 5.99 11.52 -8.81
CA SER A 6 4.94 11.54 -9.83
C SER A 6 3.90 10.45 -9.60
N LEU A 7 4.34 9.21 -9.35
CA LEU A 7 3.46 8.07 -9.13
C LEU A 7 2.56 8.30 -7.91
N TYR A 8 3.14 8.66 -6.77
CA TYR A 8 2.36 8.86 -5.55
C TYR A 8 1.41 10.06 -5.66
N SER A 9 1.83 11.12 -6.36
CA SER A 9 0.96 12.29 -6.62
C SER A 9 -0.23 11.95 -7.53
N GLU A 10 -0.06 10.98 -8.43
CA GLU A 10 -1.13 10.50 -9.29
C GLU A 10 -2.10 9.58 -8.53
N ILE A 11 -1.56 8.69 -7.70
CA ILE A 11 -2.36 7.65 -7.02
C ILE A 11 -3.18 8.21 -5.85
N PHE A 12 -2.57 9.03 -5.01
CA PHE A 12 -3.21 9.53 -3.79
C PHE A 12 -3.84 10.90 -4.00
N ALA A 13 -5.06 11.07 -3.50
CA ALA A 13 -5.80 12.33 -3.67
C ALA A 13 -5.21 13.51 -2.89
N ASP A 14 -4.63 13.24 -1.71
CA ASP A 14 -4.04 14.27 -0.85
C ASP A 14 -2.53 14.07 -0.78
N VAL A 15 -1.82 14.65 -1.75
CA VAL A 15 -0.35 14.67 -1.78
C VAL A 15 0.13 16.11 -1.91
N GLN A 16 1.05 16.50 -1.04
CA GLN A 16 1.73 17.79 -1.10
C GLN A 16 3.22 17.57 -1.24
N VAL A 17 3.84 18.20 -2.23
CA VAL A 17 5.30 18.24 -2.37
C VAL A 17 5.80 19.50 -1.64
N GLU A 18 6.38 19.32 -0.45
CA GLU A 18 6.83 20.43 0.37
C GLU A 18 8.15 21.01 -0.11
N SER A 19 9.08 20.14 -0.52
CA SER A 19 10.39 20.56 -0.99
C SER A 19 11.04 19.50 -1.88
N THR A 20 11.95 19.96 -2.75
CA THR A 20 12.76 19.10 -3.60
C THR A 20 14.18 19.62 -3.68
N THR A 21 15.14 18.70 -3.84
CA THR A 21 16.55 19.03 -4.10
C THR A 21 16.91 18.46 -5.47
N PRO A 22 16.96 19.29 -6.52
CA PRO A 22 17.29 18.80 -7.86
C PRO A 22 18.77 18.48 -8.02
N THR A 23 19.09 17.53 -8.89
CA THR A 23 20.44 17.20 -9.35
C THR A 23 20.63 17.45 -10.84
N GLY A 24 19.54 17.77 -11.56
CA GLY A 24 19.51 18.05 -12.99
C GLY A 24 18.11 18.45 -13.42
N PRO A 25 17.88 18.67 -14.72
CA PRO A 25 16.58 19.14 -15.22
C PRO A 25 15.38 18.27 -14.83
N ASP A 26 15.58 16.93 -14.84
CA ASP A 26 14.50 15.97 -14.58
C ASP A 26 14.86 14.98 -13.46
N SER A 27 15.83 15.33 -12.60
CA SER A 27 16.31 14.43 -11.55
C SER A 27 16.35 15.12 -10.19
N LEU A 28 16.01 14.37 -9.15
CA LEU A 28 16.00 14.82 -7.76
C LEU A 28 16.93 13.97 -6.91
N GLN A 29 17.69 14.62 -6.03
CA GLN A 29 18.43 13.97 -4.94
C GLN A 29 17.48 13.58 -3.81
N SER A 30 16.54 14.45 -3.50
CA SER A 30 15.55 14.22 -2.46
C SER A 30 14.27 14.97 -2.73
N ALA A 31 13.20 14.50 -2.10
CA ALA A 31 11.93 15.20 -2.05
C ALA A 31 11.28 14.97 -0.68
N THR A 32 10.64 15.99 -0.15
CA THR A 32 9.76 15.86 1.01
C THR A 32 8.33 15.95 0.51
N ILE A 33 7.57 14.89 0.75
CA ILE A 33 6.15 14.82 0.37
C ILE A 33 5.30 14.50 1.59
N VAL A 34 4.04 14.90 1.54
CA VAL A 34 3.04 14.56 2.55
C VAL A 34 1.92 13.81 1.83
N ILE A 35 1.67 12.57 2.23
CA ILE A 35 0.58 11.74 1.70
C ILE A 35 -0.44 11.54 2.81
N ASN A 36 -1.66 12.05 2.62
CA ASN A 36 -2.73 11.96 3.62
C ASN A 36 -2.26 12.33 5.05
N GLY A 37 -1.49 13.41 5.17
CA GLY A 37 -0.95 13.89 6.44
C GLY A 37 0.34 13.21 6.91
N GLN A 38 0.78 12.14 6.28
CA GLN A 38 2.03 11.46 6.62
C GLN A 38 3.19 12.07 5.81
N ARG A 39 4.14 12.69 6.52
CA ARG A 39 5.34 13.23 5.87
C ARG A 39 6.36 12.13 5.61
N LEU A 40 6.86 12.09 4.38
CA LEU A 40 7.90 11.18 3.93
C LEU A 40 9.02 11.98 3.28
N ILE A 41 10.24 11.57 3.53
CA ILE A 41 11.41 12.07 2.82
C ILE A 41 11.91 10.97 1.90
N LEU A 42 11.88 11.23 0.61
CA LEU A 42 12.42 10.36 -0.43
C LEU A 42 13.86 10.83 -0.70
N PHE A 43 14.79 9.91 -0.64
CA PHE A 43 16.20 10.22 -0.79
C PHE A 43 16.89 9.17 -1.68
N ASP A 44 17.71 9.64 -2.63
CA ASP A 44 18.53 8.75 -3.44
C ASP A 44 19.85 8.47 -2.70
N GLY A 45 19.89 7.38 -1.97
CA GLY A 45 21.04 6.91 -1.21
C GLY A 45 22.01 6.03 -1.99
N GLY A 46 21.77 5.85 -3.29
CA GLY A 46 22.55 4.94 -4.13
C GLY A 46 22.19 3.46 -3.91
N PRO A 47 23.01 2.53 -4.42
CA PRO A 47 22.64 1.11 -4.48
C PRO A 47 22.99 0.29 -3.23
N TYR A 48 23.31 0.93 -2.12
CA TYR A 48 23.84 0.25 -0.92
C TYR A 48 22.75 -0.50 -0.12
N TYR A 49 21.52 -0.04 -0.17
CA TYR A 49 20.40 -0.63 0.58
C TYR A 49 19.22 -0.87 -0.33
N SER A 50 18.47 -1.92 -0.02
CA SER A 50 17.21 -2.24 -0.69
C SER A 50 16.08 -2.26 0.33
N PHE A 51 14.87 -1.96 -0.10
CA PHE A 51 13.69 -2.13 0.73
C PHE A 51 13.49 -3.60 1.07
N THR A 52 12.93 -3.84 2.25
CA THR A 52 12.53 -5.17 2.70
C THR A 52 11.09 -5.10 3.23
N PRO A 53 10.35 -6.24 3.26
CA PRO A 53 9.01 -6.25 3.87
C PRO A 53 9.02 -6.14 5.40
N ALA A 54 10.18 -5.92 6.03
CA ALA A 54 10.26 -5.61 7.46
C ALA A 54 9.61 -4.27 7.81
N ILE A 55 9.40 -3.40 6.80
CA ILE A 55 8.63 -2.17 6.90
C ILE A 55 7.65 -2.09 5.75
N SER A 56 6.47 -1.54 5.99
CA SER A 56 5.47 -1.27 4.96
C SER A 56 4.70 -0.01 5.29
N LEU A 57 4.14 0.62 4.27
CA LEU A 57 3.13 1.65 4.43
C LEU A 57 1.74 1.00 4.35
N PHE A 58 0.81 1.49 5.13
CA PHE A 58 -0.50 0.86 5.31
C PHE A 58 -1.60 1.78 4.78
N ILE A 59 -2.41 1.25 3.87
CA ILE A 59 -3.58 1.95 3.32
C ILE A 59 -4.84 1.29 3.87
N THR A 60 -5.62 2.04 4.63
CA THR A 60 -6.94 1.59 5.06
C THR A 60 -7.96 2.00 4.00
N CYS A 61 -8.67 1.01 3.46
CA CYS A 61 -9.69 1.21 2.43
C CYS A 61 -11.10 1.09 3.03
N SER A 62 -12.02 1.93 2.58
CA SER A 62 -13.40 1.92 3.08
C SER A 62 -14.25 0.80 2.46
N ASP A 63 -13.91 0.36 1.23
CA ASP A 63 -14.67 -0.64 0.47
C ASP A 63 -13.78 -1.38 -0.53
N GLN A 64 -14.39 -2.31 -1.28
CA GLN A 64 -13.70 -3.09 -2.30
C GLN A 64 -13.20 -2.22 -3.45
N ASP A 65 -13.92 -1.18 -3.84
CA ASP A 65 -13.51 -0.31 -4.94
C ASP A 65 -12.21 0.42 -4.63
N GLU A 66 -12.02 0.88 -3.39
CA GLU A 66 -10.75 1.46 -2.96
C GLU A 66 -9.63 0.41 -2.93
N VAL A 67 -9.88 -0.79 -2.43
CA VAL A 67 -8.90 -1.89 -2.46
C VAL A 67 -8.44 -2.14 -3.89
N ASP A 68 -9.37 -2.29 -4.82
CA ASP A 68 -9.07 -2.53 -6.23
C ASP A 68 -8.26 -1.39 -6.85
N TYR A 69 -8.64 -0.16 -6.55
CA TYR A 69 -7.97 1.04 -7.07
C TYR A 69 -6.49 1.09 -6.65
N TYR A 70 -6.22 1.01 -5.34
CA TYR A 70 -4.83 1.10 -4.84
C TYR A 70 -4.01 -0.12 -5.22
N TRP A 71 -4.62 -1.31 -5.22
CA TRP A 71 -3.96 -2.53 -5.64
C TRP A 71 -3.48 -2.45 -7.09
N ASP A 72 -4.38 -2.07 -7.99
CA ASP A 72 -4.07 -1.97 -9.40
C ASP A 72 -3.06 -0.85 -9.69
N ALA A 73 -3.22 0.30 -9.03
CA ALA A 73 -2.34 1.45 -9.22
C ALA A 73 -0.90 1.17 -8.75
N LEU A 74 -0.72 0.49 -7.61
CA LEU A 74 0.60 0.23 -7.02
C LEU A 74 1.29 -1.00 -7.60
N THR A 75 0.56 -1.94 -8.20
CA THR A 75 1.16 -3.14 -8.82
C THR A 75 1.45 -2.98 -10.31
N ARG A 76 1.02 -1.88 -10.94
CA ARG A 76 1.35 -1.59 -12.34
C ARG A 76 2.84 -1.29 -12.52
N ASP A 77 3.32 -1.44 -13.75
CA ASP A 77 4.59 -0.92 -14.25
C ASP A 77 5.82 -1.32 -13.41
N GLY A 78 5.84 -2.56 -12.95
CA GLY A 78 6.95 -3.12 -12.19
C GLY A 78 6.63 -3.38 -10.72
N GLY A 79 5.46 -3.00 -10.23
CA GLY A 79 4.98 -3.44 -8.93
C GLY A 79 4.57 -4.91 -8.95
N GLU A 80 4.51 -5.54 -7.79
CA GLU A 80 4.20 -6.97 -7.67
C GLU A 80 3.18 -7.24 -6.57
N PRO A 81 2.13 -8.05 -6.86
CA PRO A 81 1.22 -8.51 -5.82
C PRO A 81 1.92 -9.46 -4.86
N GLY A 82 1.60 -9.36 -3.58
CA GLY A 82 2.03 -10.29 -2.54
C GLY A 82 0.85 -11.06 -1.95
N GLN A 83 0.97 -11.48 -0.71
CA GLN A 83 -0.04 -12.25 0.02
C GLN A 83 -0.73 -11.39 1.08
N CYS A 84 -1.98 -11.72 1.38
CA CYS A 84 -2.73 -11.13 2.50
C CYS A 84 -2.87 -9.60 2.44
N GLY A 85 -3.03 -9.05 1.25
CA GLY A 85 -3.14 -7.61 1.06
C GLY A 85 -1.81 -6.87 0.96
N TRP A 86 -0.68 -7.58 1.00
CA TRP A 86 0.65 -7.01 0.78
C TRP A 86 0.98 -6.93 -0.70
N LEU A 87 1.71 -5.91 -1.07
CA LEU A 87 2.29 -5.74 -2.41
C LEU A 87 3.61 -4.98 -2.31
N THR A 88 4.39 -5.00 -3.37
CA THR A 88 5.48 -4.06 -3.58
C THR A 88 5.17 -3.15 -4.74
N ASP A 89 5.50 -1.86 -4.60
CA ASP A 89 5.35 -0.91 -5.68
C ASP A 89 6.51 -1.01 -6.69
N PRO A 90 6.50 -0.23 -7.79
CA PRO A 90 7.57 -0.29 -8.79
C PRO A 90 8.98 0.04 -8.27
N PHE A 91 9.09 0.63 -7.09
CA PHE A 91 10.37 0.97 -6.45
C PHE A 91 10.80 -0.07 -5.40
N GLY A 92 10.01 -1.11 -5.19
CA GLY A 92 10.27 -2.18 -4.22
C GLY A 92 9.79 -1.88 -2.81
N LEU A 93 9.12 -0.75 -2.57
CA LEU A 93 8.54 -0.42 -1.27
C LEU A 93 7.30 -1.28 -1.02
N SER A 94 7.22 -1.88 0.16
CA SER A 94 6.08 -2.71 0.56
C SER A 94 4.91 -1.85 1.05
N TRP A 95 3.72 -2.24 0.62
CA TRP A 95 2.45 -1.65 1.03
C TRP A 95 1.49 -2.72 1.47
N GLN A 96 0.61 -2.38 2.40
CA GLN A 96 -0.55 -3.17 2.75
C GLN A 96 -1.81 -2.41 2.33
N VAL A 97 -2.65 -3.05 1.52
CA VAL A 97 -3.91 -2.48 1.02
C VAL A 97 -5.04 -3.26 1.67
N ILE A 98 -5.61 -2.70 2.73
CA ILE A 98 -6.46 -3.41 3.66
C ILE A 98 -7.81 -2.70 3.81
N PRO A 99 -8.93 -3.40 3.56
CA PRO A 99 -10.25 -2.83 3.87
C PRO A 99 -10.47 -2.76 5.38
N ASP A 100 -11.19 -1.75 5.85
CA ASP A 100 -11.54 -1.59 7.26
C ASP A 100 -12.37 -2.78 7.79
N ALA A 101 -13.14 -3.43 6.91
CA ALA A 101 -13.91 -4.62 7.23
C ALA A 101 -13.04 -5.77 7.77
N LEU A 102 -11.79 -5.90 7.33
CA LEU A 102 -10.91 -6.99 7.80
C LEU A 102 -10.71 -6.94 9.31
N GLY A 103 -10.28 -5.81 9.84
CA GLY A 103 -10.05 -5.65 11.28
C GLY A 103 -11.33 -5.81 12.09
N ARG A 104 -12.44 -5.27 11.58
CA ARG A 104 -13.76 -5.38 12.22
C ARG A 104 -14.24 -6.82 12.30
N LEU A 105 -14.13 -7.58 11.21
CA LEU A 105 -14.56 -8.98 11.17
C LEU A 105 -13.62 -9.90 11.96
N MET A 106 -12.31 -9.65 11.92
CA MET A 106 -11.32 -10.43 12.66
C MET A 106 -11.39 -10.23 14.18
N SER A 107 -11.95 -9.13 14.64
CA SER A 107 -12.06 -8.84 16.08
C SER A 107 -13.14 -9.66 16.79
N ASP A 108 -14.01 -10.35 16.06
CA ASP A 108 -15.03 -11.21 16.65
C ASP A 108 -14.39 -12.45 17.28
N PRO A 109 -14.63 -12.72 18.61
CA PRO A 109 -13.97 -13.82 19.31
C PRO A 109 -14.33 -15.21 18.78
N ALA A 110 -15.55 -15.37 18.21
CA ALA A 110 -16.06 -16.66 17.74
C ALA A 110 -15.77 -16.89 16.24
N ARG A 111 -15.80 -15.83 15.44
CA ARG A 111 -15.77 -15.91 13.96
C ARG A 111 -14.49 -15.33 13.33
N GLY A 112 -13.73 -14.53 14.07
CA GLY A 112 -12.54 -13.86 13.55
C GLY A 112 -11.46 -14.83 13.06
N GLY A 113 -11.38 -16.01 13.63
CA GLY A 113 -10.43 -17.05 13.19
C GLY A 113 -10.72 -17.53 11.76
N ALA A 114 -12.00 -17.73 11.40
CA ALA A 114 -12.39 -18.12 10.04
C ALA A 114 -12.06 -17.01 9.02
N VAL A 115 -12.26 -15.75 9.41
CA VAL A 115 -11.90 -14.59 8.57
C VAL A 115 -10.39 -14.53 8.35
N ARG A 116 -9.60 -14.69 9.41
CA ARG A 116 -8.13 -14.74 9.30
C ARG A 116 -7.68 -15.86 8.36
N ASP A 117 -8.24 -17.05 8.49
CA ASP A 117 -7.86 -18.19 7.65
C ASP A 117 -8.21 -17.93 6.18
N ALA A 118 -9.35 -17.30 5.91
CA ALA A 118 -9.70 -16.85 4.56
C ALA A 118 -8.71 -15.82 4.01
N MET A 119 -8.35 -14.82 4.82
CA MET A 119 -7.36 -13.79 4.45
C MET A 119 -6.01 -14.41 4.09
N LEU A 120 -5.53 -15.39 4.86
CA LEU A 120 -4.23 -16.01 4.64
C LEU A 120 -4.13 -16.73 3.27
N ALA A 121 -5.26 -17.08 2.67
CA ALA A 121 -5.32 -17.69 1.34
C ALA A 121 -5.43 -16.67 0.20
N MET A 122 -5.54 -15.37 0.52
CA MET A 122 -5.72 -14.31 -0.47
C MET A 122 -4.39 -13.67 -0.90
N SER A 123 -4.39 -13.08 -2.09
CA SER A 123 -3.44 -12.06 -2.52
C SER A 123 -4.10 -10.68 -2.30
N LYS A 124 -4.80 -10.12 -3.28
CA LYS A 124 -5.68 -8.97 -3.06
C LYS A 124 -6.83 -9.37 -2.12
N ILE A 125 -7.15 -8.51 -1.16
CA ILE A 125 -8.23 -8.77 -0.23
C ILE A 125 -9.57 -8.67 -0.94
N ASP A 126 -10.41 -9.68 -0.75
CA ASP A 126 -11.77 -9.78 -1.24
C ASP A 126 -12.74 -9.63 -0.06
N VAL A 127 -13.39 -8.47 0.03
CA VAL A 127 -14.29 -8.14 1.13
C VAL A 127 -15.48 -9.11 1.18
N ALA A 128 -16.03 -9.48 0.03
CA ALA A 128 -17.17 -10.43 -0.03
C ALA A 128 -16.77 -11.80 0.49
N ALA A 129 -15.58 -12.29 0.17
CA ALA A 129 -15.06 -13.56 0.66
C ALA A 129 -14.77 -13.53 2.17
N LEU A 130 -14.30 -12.42 2.71
CA LEU A 130 -14.14 -12.23 4.16
C LEU A 130 -15.50 -12.29 4.87
N GLN A 131 -16.50 -11.61 4.32
CA GLN A 131 -17.86 -11.63 4.88
C GLN A 131 -18.48 -13.02 4.82
N ALA A 132 -18.30 -13.74 3.72
CA ALA A 132 -18.78 -15.12 3.57
C ALA A 132 -18.14 -16.07 4.61
N ALA A 133 -16.83 -15.92 4.85
CA ALA A 133 -16.14 -16.70 5.88
C ALA A 133 -16.66 -16.38 7.29
N PHE A 134 -16.94 -15.11 7.57
CA PHE A 134 -17.54 -14.68 8.82
C PHE A 134 -18.95 -15.25 9.02
N ASP A 135 -19.81 -15.18 7.99
CA ASP A 135 -21.19 -15.63 8.04
C ASP A 135 -21.30 -17.15 8.15
N GLY A 136 -20.32 -17.89 7.60
CA GLY A 136 -20.26 -19.35 7.64
C GLY A 136 -19.60 -19.94 8.89
N ALA A 137 -19.09 -19.10 9.74
CA ALA A 137 -18.36 -19.53 10.94
C ALA A 137 -19.28 -19.85 12.12
#